data_b1e08bad714deebf9764482a7ce325f7
#
_entry.id   b1e08bad714deebf9764482a7ce325f7
#
_cell.length_a   1.000
_cell.length_b   1.000
_cell.length_c   1.000
_cell.angle_alpha   90.00
_cell.angle_beta   90.00
_cell.angle_gamma   90.00
#
_symmetry.space_group_name_H-M   'P 1'
#
loop_
_entity.id
_entity.type
_entity.pdbx_description
1 polymer ?
#
loop_
_entity_poly.entity_id
_entity_poly.type
_entity_poly.pdbx_seq_one_letter_code
_entity_poly.pdbx_strand_id
1 'polypeptide(L)'
;MIFLDNLINGLSLGSIYAIIALGYTMVYGIAKMLNFAHGDVIMVGAYIAFCGLQYWGIPPVFAFLLAMVVCTVLGITIEGLAYRPLRQATSLAVLITAIGMSYLLQNIALMIWGANPKSFPTTFINSSSLHLGKINLSSATLITILVSVAIMVLLTLFTSKTKLGKAMRCVSEDRGAAELMGINVNRTISLTFAIGSALAAIAGILLCSSYPILQPTTGSMPGIKAFTAAVFGGIGSIPGAMLGGILLGIIEIFGKAYISTELGDAIVFAVLIIVLLFKPAGLLGKPMREKV
;
A
#
# COMPACT_ATOMS: atom_id res chain seq x y z
N MET A 1 -28.12 4.58 -12.19
CA MET A 1 -27.81 3.62 -11.13
C MET A 1 -26.44 3.00 -11.34
N ILE A 2 -26.20 2.24 -12.41
CA ILE A 2 -24.92 1.56 -12.69
C ILE A 2 -23.70 2.49 -12.62
N PHE A 3 -23.81 3.73 -13.10
CA PHE A 3 -22.71 4.70 -13.03
C PHE A 3 -22.32 5.06 -11.57
N LEU A 4 -23.32 5.27 -10.72
CA LEU A 4 -23.08 5.67 -9.32
C LEU A 4 -22.52 4.49 -8.51
N ASP A 5 -23.03 3.28 -8.75
CA ASP A 5 -22.54 2.06 -8.12
C ASP A 5 -21.08 1.77 -8.53
N ASN A 6 -20.74 1.97 -9.81
CA ASN A 6 -19.38 1.84 -10.30
C ASN A 6 -18.45 2.93 -9.72
N LEU A 7 -18.95 4.16 -9.56
CA LEU A 7 -18.16 5.24 -8.94
C LEU A 7 -17.84 4.92 -7.46
N ILE A 8 -18.81 4.42 -6.71
CA ILE A 8 -18.63 4.04 -5.31
C ILE A 8 -17.67 2.85 -5.19
N ASN A 9 -17.82 1.83 -6.03
CA ASN A 9 -16.91 0.68 -6.07
C ASN A 9 -15.50 1.10 -6.48
N GLY A 10 -15.39 2.02 -7.47
CA GLY A 10 -14.12 2.60 -7.88
C GLY A 10 -13.46 3.40 -6.78
N LEU A 11 -14.23 4.17 -6.02
CA LEU A 11 -13.73 4.92 -4.87
C LEU A 11 -13.27 3.98 -3.75
N SER A 12 -13.99 2.87 -3.50
CA SER A 12 -13.61 1.86 -2.52
C SER A 12 -12.29 1.17 -2.89
N LEU A 13 -12.19 0.65 -4.12
CA LEU A 13 -10.97 0.02 -4.62
C LEU A 13 -9.81 1.02 -4.66
N GLY A 14 -10.07 2.24 -5.12
CA GLY A 14 -9.10 3.32 -5.16
C GLY A 14 -8.61 3.73 -3.77
N SER A 15 -9.47 3.65 -2.76
CA SER A 15 -9.09 3.89 -1.37
C SER A 15 -8.12 2.83 -0.83
N ILE A 16 -8.29 1.56 -1.21
CA ILE A 16 -7.33 0.49 -0.88
C ILE A 16 -5.99 0.76 -1.58
N TYR A 17 -6.01 1.06 -2.88
CA TYR A 17 -4.80 1.41 -3.62
C TYR A 17 -4.11 2.65 -3.04
N ALA A 18 -4.87 3.63 -2.57
CA ALA A 18 -4.32 4.82 -1.93
C ALA A 18 -3.55 4.48 -0.64
N ILE A 19 -4.08 3.60 0.23
CA ILE A 19 -3.37 3.18 1.46
C ILE A 19 -2.07 2.45 1.11
N ILE A 20 -2.10 1.55 0.14
CA ILE A 20 -0.91 0.82 -0.32
C ILE A 20 0.11 1.80 -0.94
N ALA A 21 -0.35 2.71 -1.80
CA ALA A 21 0.47 3.73 -2.45
C ALA A 21 1.10 4.70 -1.44
N LEU A 22 0.42 5.00 -0.32
CA LEU A 22 0.98 5.75 0.79
C LEU A 22 2.18 5.02 1.41
N GLY A 23 2.08 3.70 1.61
CA GLY A 23 3.20 2.88 2.08
C GLY A 23 4.40 2.93 1.13
N TYR A 24 4.18 2.75 -0.17
CA TYR A 24 5.23 2.89 -1.20
C TYR A 24 5.85 4.28 -1.22
N THR A 25 5.02 5.31 -1.20
CA THR A 25 5.47 6.71 -1.25
C THR A 25 6.29 7.09 -0.01
N MET A 26 5.92 6.60 1.16
CA MET A 26 6.71 6.79 2.39
C MET A 26 8.09 6.15 2.27
N VAL A 27 8.16 4.88 1.87
CA VAL A 27 9.42 4.15 1.76
C VAL A 27 10.30 4.75 0.67
N TYR A 28 9.79 4.91 -0.56
CA TYR A 28 10.57 5.45 -1.67
C TYR A 28 10.93 6.92 -1.44
N GLY A 29 10.01 7.73 -0.94
CA GLY A 29 10.24 9.15 -0.70
C GLY A 29 11.43 9.41 0.24
N ILE A 30 11.62 8.54 1.26
CA ILE A 30 12.62 8.72 2.31
C ILE A 30 13.85 7.84 2.07
N ALA A 31 13.66 6.55 1.80
CA ALA A 31 14.76 5.63 1.59
C ALA A 31 15.34 5.67 0.17
N LYS A 32 14.61 6.23 -0.80
CA LYS A 32 14.94 6.25 -2.24
C LYS A 32 15.21 4.85 -2.80
N MET A 33 14.51 3.84 -2.27
CA MET A 33 14.63 2.44 -2.65
C MET A 33 13.26 1.87 -2.96
N LEU A 34 13.15 1.11 -4.07
CA LEU A 34 11.92 0.43 -4.44
C LEU A 34 11.75 -0.83 -3.57
N ASN A 35 10.57 -1.00 -2.99
CA ASN A 35 10.25 -2.16 -2.16
C ASN A 35 9.13 -2.99 -2.80
N PHE A 36 9.45 -3.89 -3.75
CA PHE A 36 8.44 -4.77 -4.35
C PHE A 36 7.88 -5.81 -3.38
N ALA A 37 8.60 -6.14 -2.30
CA ALA A 37 8.07 -7.01 -1.24
C ALA A 37 6.90 -6.39 -0.46
N HIS A 38 6.60 -5.09 -0.66
CA HIS A 38 5.49 -4.42 0.00
C HIS A 38 4.13 -5.07 -0.29
N GLY A 39 3.93 -5.56 -1.52
CA GLY A 39 2.75 -6.34 -1.89
C GLY A 39 2.60 -7.62 -1.07
N ASP A 40 3.72 -8.29 -0.78
CA ASP A 40 3.69 -9.53 0.01
C ASP A 40 3.52 -9.27 1.50
N VAL A 41 3.92 -8.10 2.00
CA VAL A 41 3.56 -7.66 3.36
C VAL A 41 2.04 -7.46 3.49
N ILE A 42 1.35 -7.01 2.44
CA ILE A 42 -0.12 -6.94 2.38
C ILE A 42 -0.72 -8.33 2.58
N MET A 43 -0.22 -9.32 1.84
CA MET A 43 -0.62 -10.72 1.94
C MET A 43 -0.38 -11.27 3.35
N VAL A 44 0.80 -11.06 3.93
CA VAL A 44 1.11 -11.51 5.31
C VAL A 44 0.15 -10.88 6.31
N GLY A 45 -0.14 -9.58 6.19
CA GLY A 45 -1.10 -8.89 7.06
C GLY A 45 -2.49 -9.53 7.02
N ALA A 46 -2.97 -9.86 5.81
CA ALA A 46 -4.24 -10.54 5.63
C ALA A 46 -4.22 -11.97 6.22
N TYR A 47 -3.13 -12.73 6.04
CA TYR A 47 -3.00 -14.08 6.63
C TYR A 47 -2.96 -14.05 8.16
N ILE A 48 -2.23 -13.11 8.77
CA ILE A 48 -2.19 -12.99 10.23
C ILE A 48 -3.57 -12.64 10.79
N ALA A 49 -4.29 -11.72 10.15
CA ALA A 49 -5.67 -11.40 10.53
C ALA A 49 -6.60 -12.61 10.36
N PHE A 50 -6.48 -13.35 9.25
CA PHE A 50 -7.20 -14.59 9.02
C PHE A 50 -6.94 -15.63 10.12
N CYS A 51 -5.67 -15.88 10.47
CA CYS A 51 -5.30 -16.80 11.53
C CYS A 51 -5.85 -16.36 12.89
N GLY A 52 -5.77 -15.07 13.20
CA GLY A 52 -6.33 -14.50 14.42
C GLY A 52 -7.82 -14.78 14.57
N LEU A 53 -8.58 -14.56 13.50
CA LEU A 53 -10.03 -14.75 13.49
C LEU A 53 -10.44 -16.24 13.46
N GLN A 54 -9.83 -17.02 12.56
CA GLN A 54 -10.30 -18.38 12.23
C GLN A 54 -9.72 -19.46 13.15
N TYR A 55 -8.43 -19.33 13.52
CA TYR A 55 -7.76 -20.37 14.32
C TYR A 55 -7.65 -20.02 15.80
N TRP A 56 -7.47 -18.76 16.12
CA TRP A 56 -7.26 -18.32 17.50
C TRP A 56 -8.51 -17.73 18.14
N GLY A 57 -9.59 -17.51 17.37
CA GLY A 57 -10.85 -16.97 17.88
C GLY A 57 -10.73 -15.57 18.49
N ILE A 58 -9.71 -14.80 18.08
CA ILE A 58 -9.43 -13.46 18.61
C ILE A 58 -10.50 -12.49 18.06
N PRO A 59 -11.03 -11.58 18.88
CA PRO A 59 -11.93 -10.52 18.39
C PRO A 59 -11.32 -9.72 17.24
N PRO A 60 -12.13 -9.26 16.26
CA PRO A 60 -11.63 -8.61 15.04
C PRO A 60 -10.66 -7.45 15.28
N VAL A 61 -10.92 -6.62 16.29
CA VAL A 61 -10.07 -5.47 16.62
C VAL A 61 -8.65 -5.90 17.04
N PHE A 62 -8.56 -6.95 17.86
CA PHE A 62 -7.26 -7.47 18.31
C PHE A 62 -6.52 -8.22 17.19
N ALA A 63 -7.24 -8.94 16.31
CA ALA A 63 -6.65 -9.58 15.13
C ALA A 63 -6.07 -8.51 14.16
N PHE A 64 -6.76 -7.37 14.02
CA PHE A 64 -6.27 -6.21 13.25
C PHE A 64 -4.98 -5.63 13.85
N LEU A 65 -4.97 -5.37 15.15
CA LEU A 65 -3.78 -4.84 15.85
C LEU A 65 -2.61 -5.82 15.78
N LEU A 66 -2.87 -7.12 15.95
CA LEU A 66 -1.86 -8.16 15.82
C LEU A 66 -1.23 -8.19 14.43
N ALA A 67 -2.04 -8.13 13.37
CA ALA A 67 -1.56 -8.07 12.01
C ALA A 67 -0.67 -6.83 11.77
N MET A 68 -1.08 -5.66 12.28
CA MET A 68 -0.27 -4.43 12.20
C MET A 68 1.08 -4.60 12.90
N VAL A 69 1.11 -5.16 14.13
CA VAL A 69 2.34 -5.34 14.89
C VAL A 69 3.27 -6.33 14.18
N VAL A 70 2.75 -7.49 13.74
CA VAL A 70 3.54 -8.50 13.03
C VAL A 70 4.11 -7.93 11.72
N CYS A 71 3.31 -7.23 10.93
CA CYS A 71 3.80 -6.61 9.70
C CYS A 71 4.79 -5.48 9.96
N THR A 72 4.63 -4.72 11.04
CA THR A 72 5.61 -3.70 11.46
C THR A 72 6.97 -4.33 11.76
N VAL A 73 6.99 -5.42 12.55
CA VAL A 73 8.21 -6.17 12.86
C VAL A 73 8.81 -6.78 11.58
N LEU A 74 7.97 -7.37 10.73
CA LEU A 74 8.40 -7.91 9.44
C LEU A 74 9.04 -6.82 8.56
N GLY A 75 8.44 -5.63 8.48
CA GLY A 75 9.00 -4.51 7.72
C GLY A 75 10.36 -4.04 8.20
N ILE A 76 10.55 -3.95 9.53
CA ILE A 76 11.86 -3.64 10.13
C ILE A 76 12.87 -4.75 9.82
N THR A 77 12.45 -6.01 9.88
CA THR A 77 13.31 -7.17 9.57
C THR A 77 13.73 -7.16 8.10
N ILE A 78 12.79 -6.94 7.18
CA ILE A 78 13.08 -6.82 5.74
C ILE A 78 14.05 -5.66 5.48
N GLU A 79 13.84 -4.50 6.10
CA GLU A 79 14.75 -3.36 5.98
C GLU A 79 16.15 -3.74 6.48
N GLY A 80 16.24 -4.29 7.68
CA GLY A 80 17.51 -4.62 8.32
C GLY A 80 18.33 -5.66 7.57
N LEU A 81 17.69 -6.72 7.09
CA LEU A 81 18.36 -7.86 6.44
C LEU A 81 18.60 -7.64 4.94
N ALA A 82 17.62 -7.10 4.23
CA ALA A 82 17.65 -7.02 2.78
C ALA A 82 18.05 -5.64 2.25
N TYR A 83 17.51 -4.55 2.81
CA TYR A 83 17.71 -3.21 2.24
C TYR A 83 18.86 -2.42 2.86
N ARG A 84 19.08 -2.56 4.16
CA ARG A 84 20.13 -1.82 4.86
C ARG A 84 21.54 -2.09 4.32
N PRO A 85 21.93 -3.35 4.01
CA PRO A 85 23.24 -3.65 3.42
C PRO A 85 23.41 -3.06 2.01
N LEU A 86 22.31 -2.86 1.28
CA LEU A 86 22.31 -2.44 -0.13
C LEU A 86 22.14 -0.94 -0.33
N ARG A 87 22.18 -0.12 0.73
CA ARG A 87 21.95 1.33 0.62
C ARG A 87 22.98 2.09 -0.21
N GLN A 88 24.17 1.52 -0.40
CA GLN A 88 25.23 2.05 -1.25
C GLN A 88 25.42 1.24 -2.55
N ALA A 89 24.61 0.20 -2.75
CA ALA A 89 24.64 -0.61 -3.94
C ALA A 89 23.93 0.05 -5.12
N THR A 90 24.11 -0.52 -6.32
CA THR A 90 23.42 -0.04 -7.52
C THR A 90 21.91 -0.24 -7.41
N SER A 91 21.14 0.62 -8.06
CA SER A 91 19.66 0.50 -8.10
C SER A 91 19.20 -0.87 -8.60
N LEU A 92 19.97 -1.50 -9.50
CA LEU A 92 19.69 -2.84 -10.01
C LEU A 92 19.80 -3.92 -8.92
N ALA A 93 20.84 -3.85 -8.08
CA ALA A 93 21.00 -4.80 -6.97
C ALA A 93 19.84 -4.70 -5.96
N VAL A 94 19.40 -3.48 -5.65
CA VAL A 94 18.24 -3.24 -4.79
C VAL A 94 16.96 -3.82 -5.41
N LEU A 95 16.77 -3.63 -6.72
CA LEU A 95 15.61 -4.13 -7.46
C LEU A 95 15.56 -5.67 -7.43
N ILE A 96 16.67 -6.33 -7.74
CA ILE A 96 16.76 -7.82 -7.74
C ILE A 96 16.48 -8.34 -6.33
N THR A 97 17.07 -7.72 -5.30
CA THR A 97 16.83 -8.12 -3.92
C THR A 97 15.37 -7.92 -3.50
N ALA A 98 14.73 -6.85 -3.95
CA ALA A 98 13.31 -6.61 -3.69
C ALA A 98 12.42 -7.70 -4.29
N ILE A 99 12.71 -8.12 -5.53
CA ILE A 99 12.01 -9.22 -6.22
C ILE A 99 12.29 -10.55 -5.49
N GLY A 100 13.57 -10.83 -5.16
CA GLY A 100 13.93 -12.04 -4.42
C GLY A 100 13.22 -12.13 -3.07
N MET A 101 13.11 -11.00 -2.34
CA MET A 101 12.40 -10.94 -1.07
C MET A 101 10.89 -11.17 -1.22
N SER A 102 10.31 -10.65 -2.31
CA SER A 102 8.90 -10.89 -2.67
C SER A 102 8.66 -12.40 -2.85
N TYR A 103 9.44 -13.06 -3.71
CA TYR A 103 9.33 -14.52 -3.91
C TYR A 103 9.59 -15.33 -2.64
N LEU A 104 10.53 -14.90 -1.80
CA LEU A 104 10.79 -15.55 -0.52
C LEU A 104 9.55 -15.54 0.36
N LEU A 105 8.90 -14.39 0.52
CA LEU A 105 7.68 -14.26 1.34
C LEU A 105 6.52 -15.08 0.77
N GLN A 106 6.34 -15.08 -0.56
CA GLN A 106 5.29 -15.89 -1.21
C GLN A 106 5.52 -17.39 -0.99
N ASN A 107 6.77 -17.87 -1.14
CA ASN A 107 7.08 -19.28 -0.92
C ASN A 107 6.96 -19.68 0.55
N ILE A 108 7.37 -18.82 1.48
CA ILE A 108 7.14 -19.06 2.92
C ILE A 108 5.63 -19.16 3.19
N ALA A 109 4.82 -18.24 2.64
CA ALA A 109 3.39 -18.28 2.79
C ALA A 109 2.78 -19.58 2.19
N LEU A 110 3.27 -19.99 1.02
CA LEU A 110 2.87 -21.24 0.38
C LEU A 110 3.17 -22.46 1.25
N MET A 111 4.34 -22.49 1.89
CA MET A 111 4.73 -23.60 2.80
C MET A 111 3.89 -23.64 4.08
N ILE A 112 3.55 -22.48 4.65
CA ILE A 112 2.82 -22.38 5.92
C ILE A 112 1.31 -22.62 5.71
N TRP A 113 0.70 -21.96 4.73
CA TRP A 113 -0.75 -21.93 4.54
C TRP A 113 -1.24 -22.77 3.36
N GLY A 114 -0.33 -23.23 2.49
CA GLY A 114 -0.66 -24.03 1.30
C GLY A 114 -1.08 -23.17 0.10
N ALA A 115 -1.26 -23.83 -1.06
CA ALA A 115 -1.61 -23.17 -2.33
C ALA A 115 -3.13 -22.89 -2.48
N ASN A 116 -3.97 -23.59 -1.71
CA ASN A 116 -5.41 -23.50 -1.88
C ASN A 116 -5.93 -22.15 -1.37
N PRO A 117 -6.75 -21.44 -2.18
CA PRO A 117 -7.39 -20.21 -1.75
C PRO A 117 -8.22 -20.41 -0.48
N LYS A 118 -8.13 -19.49 0.45
CA LYS A 118 -8.91 -19.48 1.70
C LYS A 118 -9.96 -18.38 1.64
N SER A 119 -11.16 -18.66 2.18
CA SER A 119 -12.19 -17.64 2.31
C SER A 119 -11.91 -16.78 3.54
N PHE A 120 -11.73 -15.47 3.34
CA PHE A 120 -11.52 -14.54 4.44
C PHE A 120 -12.84 -14.34 5.22
N PRO A 121 -12.83 -14.39 6.56
CA PRO A 121 -14.07 -14.26 7.34
C PRO A 121 -14.69 -12.88 7.17
N THR A 122 -15.96 -12.83 6.76
CA THR A 122 -16.73 -11.59 6.57
C THR A 122 -17.14 -10.92 7.89
N THR A 123 -16.92 -11.60 9.01
CA THR A 123 -17.20 -11.09 10.37
C THR A 123 -16.37 -9.87 10.76
N PHE A 124 -15.33 -9.54 9.98
CA PHE A 124 -14.47 -8.37 10.24
C PHE A 124 -15.22 -7.05 10.07
N ILE A 125 -16.10 -7.00 9.07
CA ILE A 125 -16.97 -5.87 8.82
C ILE A 125 -18.39 -6.46 8.68
N ASN A 126 -19.26 -6.18 9.64
CA ASN A 126 -20.65 -6.62 9.57
C ASN A 126 -21.23 -6.27 8.20
N SER A 127 -21.73 -7.28 7.50
CA SER A 127 -22.25 -7.17 6.13
C SER A 127 -23.62 -6.46 6.06
N SER A 128 -23.87 -5.52 6.96
CA SER A 128 -25.07 -4.68 6.90
C SER A 128 -24.91 -3.72 5.72
N SER A 129 -25.72 -3.91 4.69
CA SER A 129 -25.86 -2.94 3.62
C SER A 129 -26.72 -1.78 4.11
N LEU A 130 -26.19 -0.56 4.06
CA LEU A 130 -26.95 0.65 4.28
C LEU A 130 -27.74 0.93 2.98
N HIS A 131 -29.05 0.77 3.07
CA HIS A 131 -29.97 1.12 1.99
C HIS A 131 -30.27 2.63 2.08
N LEU A 132 -29.54 3.45 1.32
CA LEU A 132 -29.89 4.86 1.12
C LEU A 132 -30.78 4.98 -0.15
N GLY A 133 -32.05 4.73 0.02
CA GLY A 133 -33.02 4.75 -1.07
C GLY A 133 -32.76 3.66 -2.11
N LYS A 134 -32.24 4.02 -3.29
CA LYS A 134 -31.96 3.08 -4.40
C LYS A 134 -30.50 2.61 -4.47
N ILE A 135 -29.63 3.06 -3.55
CA ILE A 135 -28.20 2.75 -3.55
C ILE A 135 -27.92 1.78 -2.41
N ASN A 136 -27.31 0.65 -2.74
CA ASN A 136 -26.87 -0.35 -1.77
C ASN A 136 -25.38 -0.10 -1.44
N LEU A 137 -25.10 0.58 -0.32
CA LEU A 137 -23.75 0.81 0.15
C LEU A 137 -23.33 -0.33 1.09
N SER A 138 -22.30 -1.07 0.71
CA SER A 138 -21.70 -2.03 1.63
C SER A 138 -21.00 -1.28 2.78
N SER A 139 -21.19 -1.78 4.01
CA SER A 139 -20.45 -1.25 5.17
C SER A 139 -18.94 -1.31 4.97
N ALA A 140 -18.44 -2.34 4.27
CA ALA A 140 -17.03 -2.48 3.92
C ALA A 140 -16.53 -1.30 3.09
N THR A 141 -17.28 -0.87 2.09
CA THR A 141 -16.97 0.28 1.23
C THR A 141 -16.84 1.56 2.05
N LEU A 142 -17.81 1.86 2.90
CA LEU A 142 -17.79 3.06 3.74
C LEU A 142 -16.62 3.07 4.72
N ILE A 143 -16.39 1.94 5.40
CA ILE A 143 -15.28 1.80 6.34
C ILE A 143 -13.94 1.97 5.61
N THR A 144 -13.78 1.36 4.44
CA THR A 144 -12.55 1.48 3.63
C THR A 144 -12.26 2.93 3.27
N ILE A 145 -13.26 3.68 2.79
CA ILE A 145 -13.10 5.08 2.42
C ILE A 145 -12.76 5.92 3.67
N LEU A 146 -13.49 5.75 4.77
CA LEU A 146 -13.25 6.51 6.01
C LEU A 146 -11.86 6.24 6.59
N VAL A 147 -11.45 4.96 6.65
CA VAL A 147 -10.12 4.56 7.13
C VAL A 147 -9.04 5.14 6.24
N SER A 148 -9.21 5.11 4.91
CA SER A 148 -8.25 5.67 3.96
C SER A 148 -8.05 7.17 4.16
N VAL A 149 -9.14 7.93 4.28
CA VAL A 149 -9.09 9.38 4.54
C VAL A 149 -8.46 9.67 5.90
N ALA A 150 -8.84 8.93 6.94
CA ALA A 150 -8.26 9.09 8.27
C ALA A 150 -6.74 8.84 8.25
N ILE A 151 -6.29 7.77 7.61
CA ILE A 151 -4.86 7.43 7.46
C ILE A 151 -4.12 8.55 6.71
N MET A 152 -4.67 9.07 5.61
CA MET A 152 -4.06 10.18 4.88
C MET A 152 -3.86 11.41 5.78
N VAL A 153 -4.91 11.81 6.49
CA VAL A 153 -4.85 12.96 7.39
C VAL A 153 -3.82 12.73 8.50
N LEU A 154 -3.87 11.56 9.14
CA LEU A 154 -2.91 11.19 10.21
C LEU A 154 -1.47 11.18 9.71
N LEU A 155 -1.20 10.60 8.54
CA LEU A 155 0.15 10.58 7.96
C LEU A 155 0.62 11.98 7.58
N THR A 156 -0.25 12.80 7.01
CA THR A 156 0.08 14.18 6.65
C THR A 156 0.40 15.00 7.91
N LEU A 157 -0.39 14.86 8.96
CA LEU A 157 -0.12 15.50 10.25
C LEU A 157 1.15 14.96 10.90
N PHE A 158 1.36 13.65 10.89
CA PHE A 158 2.57 13.01 11.42
C PHE A 158 3.82 13.54 10.72
N THR A 159 3.86 13.51 9.39
CA THR A 159 5.04 13.95 8.63
C THR A 159 5.26 15.46 8.68
N SER A 160 4.20 16.28 8.86
CA SER A 160 4.31 17.74 8.90
C SER A 160 4.59 18.29 10.30
N LYS A 161 3.99 17.71 11.32
CA LYS A 161 3.97 18.29 12.68
C LYS A 161 4.93 17.60 13.67
N THR A 162 5.23 16.31 13.50
CA THR A 162 6.06 15.58 14.48
C THR A 162 7.56 15.75 14.24
N LYS A 163 8.37 15.57 15.29
CA LYS A 163 9.84 15.57 15.20
C LYS A 163 10.34 14.46 14.27
N LEU A 164 9.74 13.26 14.35
CA LEU A 164 10.07 12.12 13.50
C LEU A 164 9.73 12.39 12.03
N GLY A 165 8.56 12.97 11.74
CA GLY A 165 8.19 13.35 10.38
C GLY A 165 9.12 14.42 9.80
N LYS A 166 9.58 15.38 10.62
CA LYS A 166 10.59 16.37 10.20
C LYS A 166 11.94 15.68 9.91
N ALA A 167 12.38 14.74 10.76
CA ALA A 167 13.58 13.95 10.53
C ALA A 167 13.49 13.15 9.21
N MET A 168 12.33 12.52 8.94
CA MET A 168 12.09 11.82 7.67
C MET A 168 12.24 12.74 6.46
N ARG A 169 11.72 13.97 6.53
CA ARG A 169 11.88 14.94 5.42
C ARG A 169 13.33 15.39 5.25
N CYS A 170 14.06 15.64 6.34
CA CYS A 170 15.48 15.96 6.25
C CYS A 170 16.26 14.83 5.58
N VAL A 171 16.05 13.58 5.98
CA VAL A 171 16.69 12.40 5.38
C VAL A 171 16.32 12.23 3.90
N SER A 172 15.10 12.60 3.50
CA SER A 172 14.64 12.50 2.11
C SER A 172 15.33 13.51 1.18
N GLU A 173 15.72 14.68 1.71
CA GLU A 173 16.41 15.73 0.95
C GLU A 173 17.92 15.46 0.87
N ASP A 174 18.58 15.22 2.00
CA ASP A 174 20.02 14.95 2.07
C ASP A 174 20.37 14.13 3.32
N ARG A 175 20.85 12.90 3.09
CA ARG A 175 21.21 11.97 4.19
C ARG A 175 22.45 12.46 4.96
N GLY A 176 23.45 12.98 4.24
CA GLY A 176 24.70 13.47 4.85
C GLY A 176 24.45 14.69 5.73
N ALA A 177 23.72 15.68 5.20
CA ALA A 177 23.33 16.85 5.97
C ALA A 177 22.47 16.48 7.20
N ALA A 178 21.54 15.51 7.05
CA ALA A 178 20.74 15.04 8.17
C ALA A 178 21.60 14.39 9.29
N GLU A 179 22.63 13.61 8.93
CA GLU A 179 23.57 13.02 9.91
C GLU A 179 24.36 14.10 10.64
N LEU A 180 24.86 15.10 9.94
CA LEU A 180 25.57 16.24 10.54
C LEU A 180 24.68 17.04 11.51
N MET A 181 23.36 17.07 11.29
CA MET A 181 22.39 17.68 12.19
C MET A 181 21.97 16.76 13.35
N GLY A 182 22.63 15.60 13.52
CA GLY A 182 22.37 14.64 14.60
C GLY A 182 21.18 13.73 14.39
N ILE A 183 20.63 13.65 13.16
CA ILE A 183 19.51 12.74 12.84
C ILE A 183 20.07 11.34 12.56
N ASN A 184 19.58 10.35 13.28
CA ASN A 184 19.94 8.95 13.03
C ASN A 184 19.20 8.44 11.78
N VAL A 185 19.87 8.48 10.63
CA VAL A 185 19.33 8.07 9.32
C VAL A 185 18.86 6.62 9.33
N ASN A 186 19.61 5.72 10.00
CA ASN A 186 19.23 4.30 10.07
C ASN A 186 17.88 4.09 10.77
N ARG A 187 17.70 4.70 11.94
CA ARG A 187 16.42 4.62 12.69
C ARG A 187 15.28 5.26 11.91
N THR A 188 15.54 6.35 11.22
CA THR A 188 14.52 7.07 10.43
C THR A 188 14.03 6.20 9.27
N ILE A 189 14.93 5.53 8.56
CA ILE A 189 14.56 4.62 7.46
C ILE A 189 13.84 3.38 8.00
N SER A 190 14.34 2.74 9.07
CA SER A 190 13.65 1.58 9.67
C SER A 190 12.25 1.93 10.14
N LEU A 191 12.06 3.12 10.74
CA LEU A 191 10.72 3.59 11.13
C LEU A 191 9.80 3.82 9.92
N THR A 192 10.36 4.27 8.80
CA THR A 192 9.59 4.43 7.56
C THR A 192 9.09 3.08 7.04
N PHE A 193 9.94 2.06 7.05
CA PHE A 193 9.53 0.69 6.68
C PHE A 193 8.49 0.13 7.66
N ALA A 194 8.65 0.41 8.96
CA ALA A 194 7.69 0.03 10.00
C ALA A 194 6.29 0.60 9.72
N ILE A 195 6.21 1.91 9.46
CA ILE A 195 4.94 2.59 9.15
C ILE A 195 4.36 2.06 7.84
N GLY A 196 5.17 1.96 6.77
CA GLY A 196 4.73 1.43 5.48
C GLY A 196 4.15 0.03 5.62
N SER A 197 4.80 -0.86 6.38
CA SER A 197 4.35 -2.24 6.61
C SER A 197 3.09 -2.33 7.48
N ALA A 198 2.93 -1.43 8.45
CA ALA A 198 1.68 -1.31 9.19
C ALA A 198 0.51 -0.91 8.26
N LEU A 199 0.74 0.03 7.34
CA LEU A 199 -0.25 0.41 6.32
C LEU A 199 -0.57 -0.75 5.37
N ALA A 200 0.43 -1.55 4.99
CA ALA A 200 0.24 -2.74 4.17
C ALA A 200 -0.69 -3.74 4.87
N ALA A 201 -0.53 -3.96 6.18
CA ALA A 201 -1.42 -4.83 6.95
C ALA A 201 -2.88 -4.32 6.92
N ILE A 202 -3.09 -3.03 7.13
CA ILE A 202 -4.42 -2.40 7.06
C ILE A 202 -5.03 -2.61 5.67
N ALA A 203 -4.27 -2.31 4.62
CA ALA A 203 -4.72 -2.46 3.25
C ALA A 203 -5.05 -3.92 2.91
N GLY A 204 -4.26 -4.89 3.38
CA GLY A 204 -4.51 -6.33 3.19
C GLY A 204 -5.82 -6.78 3.80
N ILE A 205 -6.11 -6.34 5.01
CA ILE A 205 -7.36 -6.65 5.70
C ILE A 205 -8.56 -6.03 4.96
N LEU A 206 -8.48 -4.76 4.57
CA LEU A 206 -9.54 -4.08 3.82
C LEU A 206 -9.75 -4.69 2.44
N LEU A 207 -8.66 -5.08 1.75
CA LEU A 207 -8.71 -5.78 0.48
C LEU A 207 -9.46 -7.11 0.60
N CYS A 208 -9.07 -7.96 1.57
CA CYS A 208 -9.70 -9.26 1.79
C CYS A 208 -11.12 -9.15 2.38
N SER A 209 -11.46 -8.04 3.05
CA SER A 209 -12.83 -7.76 3.48
C SER A 209 -13.74 -7.39 2.30
N SER A 210 -13.18 -6.75 1.26
CA SER A 210 -13.92 -6.41 0.03
C SER A 210 -13.93 -7.56 -0.98
N TYR A 211 -12.83 -8.30 -1.07
CA TYR A 211 -12.63 -9.46 -1.95
C TYR A 211 -12.19 -10.65 -1.10
N PRO A 212 -13.12 -11.50 -0.62
CA PRO A 212 -12.86 -12.50 0.42
C PRO A 212 -12.10 -13.74 -0.08
N ILE A 213 -11.09 -13.53 -0.92
CA ILE A 213 -10.19 -14.58 -1.44
C ILE A 213 -8.78 -14.27 -0.97
N LEU A 214 -8.21 -15.19 -0.19
CA LEU A 214 -6.86 -15.08 0.35
C LEU A 214 -5.99 -16.23 -0.17
N GLN A 215 -4.90 -15.90 -0.86
CA GLN A 215 -3.93 -16.83 -1.41
C GLN A 215 -2.51 -16.23 -1.33
N PRO A 216 -1.44 -17.04 -1.45
CA PRO A 216 -0.06 -16.54 -1.31
C PRO A 216 0.34 -15.43 -2.29
N THR A 217 -0.42 -15.22 -3.35
CA THR A 217 -0.19 -14.16 -4.36
C THR A 217 -1.17 -12.98 -4.25
N THR A 218 -2.05 -12.97 -3.24
CA THR A 218 -3.13 -11.94 -3.10
C THR A 218 -2.60 -10.50 -3.11
N GLY A 219 -1.40 -10.27 -2.59
CA GLY A 219 -0.82 -8.92 -2.52
C GLY A 219 -0.06 -8.49 -3.78
N SER A 220 0.29 -9.41 -4.69
CA SER A 220 1.19 -9.13 -5.82
C SER A 220 0.60 -8.11 -6.80
N MET A 221 -0.57 -8.39 -7.39
CA MET A 221 -1.20 -7.48 -8.35
C MET A 221 -1.67 -6.16 -7.72
N PRO A 222 -2.37 -6.14 -6.57
CA PRO A 222 -2.68 -4.91 -5.88
C PRO A 222 -1.43 -4.09 -5.51
N GLY A 223 -0.33 -4.75 -5.14
CA GLY A 223 0.94 -4.11 -4.87
C GLY A 223 1.51 -3.38 -6.08
N ILE A 224 1.58 -4.03 -7.25
CA ILE A 224 2.07 -3.43 -8.50
C ILE A 224 1.16 -2.27 -8.93
N LYS A 225 -0.17 -2.43 -8.87
CA LYS A 225 -1.11 -1.36 -9.21
C LYS A 225 -1.01 -0.16 -8.27
N ALA A 226 -0.83 -0.40 -6.98
CA ALA A 226 -0.65 0.68 -6.02
C ALA A 226 0.71 1.38 -6.16
N PHE A 227 1.78 0.65 -6.54
CA PHE A 227 3.03 1.27 -6.96
C PHE A 227 2.79 2.18 -8.19
N THR A 228 2.07 1.67 -9.18
CA THR A 228 1.62 2.46 -10.35
C THR A 228 0.87 3.72 -9.91
N ALA A 229 -0.04 3.59 -8.93
CA ALA A 229 -0.77 4.71 -8.36
C ALA A 229 0.13 5.74 -7.67
N ALA A 230 1.15 5.28 -6.94
CA ALA A 230 2.13 6.16 -6.31
C ALA A 230 2.95 6.94 -7.35
N VAL A 231 3.36 6.29 -8.44
CA VAL A 231 4.07 6.91 -9.57
C VAL A 231 3.16 7.90 -10.28
N PHE A 232 1.95 7.49 -10.62
CA PHE A 232 0.93 8.32 -11.27
C PHE A 232 0.61 9.58 -10.46
N GLY A 233 0.46 9.44 -9.15
CA GLY A 233 0.20 10.55 -8.23
C GLY A 233 1.40 11.47 -8.01
N GLY A 234 2.61 10.95 -8.17
CA GLY A 234 3.89 11.61 -7.90
C GLY A 234 4.55 11.05 -6.65
N ILE A 235 5.53 10.17 -6.86
CA ILE A 235 6.26 9.50 -5.76
C ILE A 235 6.90 10.53 -4.83
N GLY A 236 6.74 10.34 -3.52
CA GLY A 236 7.23 11.24 -2.47
C GLY A 236 6.20 12.27 -2.01
N SER A 237 5.07 12.41 -2.71
CA SER A 237 3.95 13.26 -2.29
C SER A 237 2.84 12.42 -1.69
N ILE A 238 2.58 12.56 -0.38
CA ILE A 238 1.49 11.84 0.33
C ILE A 238 0.12 12.15 -0.32
N PRO A 239 -0.26 13.43 -0.55
CA PRO A 239 -1.52 13.74 -1.23
C PRO A 239 -1.54 13.22 -2.67
N GLY A 240 -0.37 13.24 -3.36
CA GLY A 240 -0.25 12.71 -4.73
C GLY A 240 -0.55 11.22 -4.80
N ALA A 241 0.10 10.42 -3.96
CA ALA A 241 -0.12 8.98 -3.91
C ALA A 241 -1.58 8.60 -3.61
N MET A 242 -2.23 9.36 -2.72
CA MET A 242 -3.64 9.13 -2.42
C MET A 242 -4.54 9.44 -3.62
N LEU A 243 -4.37 10.61 -4.24
CA LEU A 243 -5.13 10.97 -5.44
C LEU A 243 -4.88 9.97 -6.57
N GLY A 244 -3.62 9.55 -6.76
CA GLY A 244 -3.26 8.53 -7.73
C GLY A 244 -3.97 7.20 -7.48
N GLY A 245 -4.02 6.74 -6.23
CA GLY A 245 -4.73 5.53 -5.83
C GLY A 245 -6.22 5.60 -6.13
N ILE A 246 -6.87 6.68 -5.70
CA ILE A 246 -8.30 6.89 -5.91
C ILE A 246 -8.62 6.94 -7.42
N LEU A 247 -7.87 7.72 -8.18
CA LEU A 247 -8.10 7.86 -9.63
C LEU A 247 -7.90 6.53 -10.36
N LEU A 248 -6.83 5.78 -10.06
CA LEU A 248 -6.61 4.48 -10.69
C LEU A 248 -7.68 3.46 -10.34
N GLY A 249 -8.17 3.43 -9.09
CA GLY A 249 -9.29 2.56 -8.71
C GLY A 249 -10.58 2.89 -9.47
N ILE A 250 -10.88 4.18 -9.64
CA ILE A 250 -12.02 4.62 -10.45
C ILE A 250 -11.82 4.20 -11.91
N ILE A 251 -10.66 4.48 -12.50
CA ILE A 251 -10.34 4.14 -13.90
C ILE A 251 -10.45 2.62 -14.11
N GLU A 252 -9.96 1.81 -13.18
CA GLU A 252 -10.02 0.35 -13.27
C GLU A 252 -11.47 -0.16 -13.26
N ILE A 253 -12.31 0.30 -12.33
CA ILE A 253 -13.70 -0.13 -12.25
C ILE A 253 -14.50 0.32 -13.49
N PHE A 254 -14.29 1.56 -13.94
CA PHE A 254 -14.96 2.05 -15.15
C PHE A 254 -14.47 1.30 -16.41
N GLY A 255 -13.16 1.04 -16.51
CA GLY A 255 -12.59 0.23 -17.58
C GLY A 255 -13.19 -1.17 -17.62
N LYS A 256 -13.31 -1.85 -16.48
CA LYS A 256 -13.95 -3.16 -16.37
C LYS A 256 -15.45 -3.14 -16.70
N ALA A 257 -16.15 -2.08 -16.30
CA ALA A 257 -17.60 -1.98 -16.46
C ALA A 257 -18.01 -1.60 -17.89
N TYR A 258 -17.25 -0.74 -18.58
CA TYR A 258 -17.66 -0.15 -19.85
C TYR A 258 -16.84 -0.65 -21.06
N ILE A 259 -15.64 -1.21 -20.86
CA ILE A 259 -14.79 -1.68 -21.95
C ILE A 259 -14.68 -3.21 -21.90
N SER A 260 -13.96 -3.76 -20.93
CA SER A 260 -13.82 -5.20 -20.74
C SER A 260 -13.26 -5.50 -19.36
N THR A 261 -13.81 -6.52 -18.71
CA THR A 261 -13.33 -7.01 -17.42
C THR A 261 -11.89 -7.52 -17.51
N GLU A 262 -11.52 -8.16 -18.62
CA GLU A 262 -10.19 -8.73 -18.84
C GLU A 262 -9.12 -7.65 -19.10
N LEU A 263 -9.53 -6.51 -19.70
CA LEU A 263 -8.63 -5.41 -20.00
C LEU A 263 -8.43 -4.43 -18.85
N GLY A 264 -9.07 -4.64 -17.70
CA GLY A 264 -8.99 -3.73 -16.57
C GLY A 264 -7.55 -3.40 -16.14
N ASP A 265 -6.69 -4.42 -16.07
CA ASP A 265 -5.27 -4.24 -15.70
C ASP A 265 -4.49 -3.52 -16.81
N ALA A 266 -4.73 -3.87 -18.05
CA ALA A 266 -4.10 -3.23 -19.21
C ALA A 266 -4.44 -1.73 -19.28
N ILE A 267 -5.69 -1.35 -18.97
CA ILE A 267 -6.14 0.04 -18.92
C ILE A 267 -5.39 0.83 -17.85
N VAL A 268 -5.23 0.26 -16.64
CA VAL A 268 -4.50 0.89 -15.53
C VAL A 268 -3.04 1.18 -15.94
N PHE A 269 -2.36 0.20 -16.53
CA PHE A 269 -0.98 0.39 -16.96
C PHE A 269 -0.85 1.31 -18.18
N ALA A 270 -1.79 1.26 -19.12
CA ALA A 270 -1.82 2.18 -20.27
C ALA A 270 -1.97 3.64 -19.81
N VAL A 271 -2.88 3.90 -18.86
CA VAL A 271 -3.05 5.25 -18.29
C VAL A 271 -1.77 5.72 -17.60
N LEU A 272 -1.06 4.84 -16.86
CA LEU A 272 0.24 5.20 -16.29
C LEU A 272 1.22 5.65 -17.37
N ILE A 273 1.39 4.84 -18.43
CA ILE A 273 2.32 5.14 -19.52
C ILE A 273 1.98 6.49 -20.14
N ILE A 274 0.71 6.72 -20.46
CA ILE A 274 0.24 7.99 -21.05
C ILE A 274 0.60 9.16 -20.12
N VAL A 275 0.29 9.06 -18.82
CA VAL A 275 0.57 10.16 -17.89
C VAL A 275 2.05 10.41 -17.74
N LEU A 276 2.90 9.37 -17.69
CA LEU A 276 4.35 9.55 -17.59
C LEU A 276 4.98 10.15 -18.85
N LEU A 277 4.40 9.91 -20.03
CA LEU A 277 4.84 10.56 -21.27
C LEU A 277 4.61 12.07 -21.24
N PHE A 278 3.48 12.53 -20.67
CA PHE A 278 3.14 13.96 -20.60
C PHE A 278 3.66 14.62 -19.32
N LYS A 279 3.72 13.89 -18.21
CA LYS A 279 4.09 14.42 -16.89
C LYS A 279 4.95 13.41 -16.09
N PRO A 280 6.25 13.33 -16.40
CA PRO A 280 7.15 12.31 -15.83
C PRO A 280 7.30 12.38 -14.31
N ALA A 281 7.01 13.53 -13.68
CA ALA A 281 7.00 13.68 -12.23
C ALA A 281 5.68 13.17 -11.57
N GLY A 282 4.70 12.72 -12.35
CA GLY A 282 3.35 12.40 -11.87
C GLY A 282 2.48 13.66 -11.65
N LEU A 283 1.23 13.46 -11.19
CA LEU A 283 0.25 14.56 -11.09
C LEU A 283 0.67 15.67 -10.11
N LEU A 284 1.18 15.31 -8.93
CA LEU A 284 1.58 16.22 -7.85
C LEU A 284 3.06 16.05 -7.45
N GLY A 285 3.85 15.37 -8.27
CA GLY A 285 5.29 15.21 -8.05
C GLY A 285 6.05 16.52 -8.29
N LYS A 286 7.13 16.71 -7.54
CA LYS A 286 8.08 17.80 -7.80
C LYS A 286 9.10 17.36 -8.84
N PRO A 287 9.40 18.16 -9.88
CA PRO A 287 10.46 17.81 -10.81
C PRO A 287 11.79 17.73 -10.05
N MET A 288 12.49 16.61 -10.20
CA MET A 288 13.84 16.49 -9.66
C MET A 288 14.75 17.42 -10.45
N ARG A 289 15.24 18.49 -9.82
CA ARG A 289 16.34 19.26 -10.36
C ARG A 289 17.62 18.47 -10.11
N GLU A 290 18.28 18.04 -11.16
CA GLU A 290 19.66 17.56 -11.04
C GLU A 290 20.48 18.73 -10.48
N LYS A 291 21.07 18.52 -9.31
CA LYS A 291 22.09 19.44 -8.81
C LYS A 291 23.34 19.17 -9.66
N VAL A 292 23.59 20.05 -10.60
CA VAL A 292 24.86 20.14 -11.35
C VAL A 292 25.97 20.53 -10.37
#